data_98e08d52e798ef58330512bcb24e343f
#
_entry.id   98e08d52e798ef58330512bcb24e343f
#
_cell.length_a   1.000
_cell.length_b   1.000
_cell.length_c   1.000
_cell.angle_alpha   90.00
_cell.angle_beta   90.00
_cell.angle_gamma   90.00
#
_symmetry.space_group_name_H-M   'P 1'
#
loop_
_entity.id
_entity.type
_entity.pdbx_description
1 polymer ?
#
loop_
_entity_poly.entity_id
_entity_poly.type
_entity_poly.pdbx_seq_one_letter_code
_entity_poly.pdbx_strand_id
1 'polypeptide(L)'
;MKEYHIDGFRFDLMAIHDLDTMNEISERLHAIDPDVVIYGEGWAASAPAFPEDKIALKVNTHLMDKVGAFSDNIRDALRGPLDCSNAGFMDGVEGNKANVEFGIAGGVSHPQVSVPFWTNSPLQHVSYASCHDDHCLRDRLEEATKASEEERLAMVKLAQTAVYVSQGIPFI
;
A
#
# COMPACT_ATOMS: atom_id res chain seq x y z
N MET A 1 -3.96 14.03 18.47
CA MET A 1 -5.01 14.84 17.82
C MET A 1 -5.14 16.18 18.53
N LYS A 2 -5.87 16.30 19.65
CA LYS A 2 -6.23 17.62 20.24
C LYS A 2 -5.03 18.49 20.67
N GLU A 3 -3.96 17.91 21.20
CA GLU A 3 -2.79 18.65 21.72
C GLU A 3 -1.73 18.87 20.65
N TYR A 4 -1.47 17.87 19.81
CA TYR A 4 -0.40 17.90 18.82
C TYR A 4 -0.89 18.10 17.38
N HIS A 5 -2.18 18.31 17.16
CA HIS A 5 -2.81 18.52 15.84
C HIS A 5 -2.47 17.39 14.85
N ILE A 6 -2.52 16.14 15.32
CA ILE A 6 -2.27 14.96 14.48
C ILE A 6 -3.53 14.67 13.64
N ASP A 7 -3.35 14.52 12.32
CA ASP A 7 -4.42 14.29 11.35
C ASP A 7 -4.55 12.82 10.94
N GLY A 8 -3.61 11.96 11.35
CA GLY A 8 -3.68 10.54 11.01
C GLY A 8 -2.72 9.67 11.83
N PHE A 9 -2.90 8.35 11.71
CA PHE A 9 -2.10 7.34 12.40
C PHE A 9 -1.68 6.24 11.43
N ARG A 10 -0.38 5.95 11.40
CA ARG A 10 0.19 4.83 10.67
C ARG A 10 0.61 3.75 11.65
N PHE A 11 0.15 2.53 11.42
CA PHE A 11 0.49 1.35 12.22
C PHE A 11 1.56 0.52 11.52
N ASP A 12 2.72 0.44 12.14
CA ASP A 12 3.76 -0.51 11.78
C ASP A 12 3.30 -1.92 12.14
N LEU A 13 3.54 -2.91 11.28
CA LEU A 13 3.11 -4.30 11.52
C LEU A 13 1.66 -4.40 12.01
N MET A 14 0.73 -3.70 11.37
CA MET A 14 -0.67 -3.61 11.81
C MET A 14 -1.32 -4.98 12.06
N ALA A 15 -0.90 -6.01 11.34
CA ALA A 15 -1.46 -7.36 11.48
C ALA A 15 -1.05 -8.09 12.79
N ILE A 16 -0.28 -7.48 13.69
CA ILE A 16 -0.15 -7.97 15.08
C ILE A 16 -1.40 -7.70 15.92
N HIS A 17 -2.26 -6.76 15.47
CA HIS A 17 -3.55 -6.47 16.10
C HIS A 17 -4.66 -7.33 15.49
N ASP A 18 -5.67 -7.61 16.30
CA ASP A 18 -6.91 -8.22 15.81
C ASP A 18 -7.84 -7.16 15.19
N LEU A 19 -8.83 -7.65 14.41
CA LEU A 19 -9.79 -6.81 13.69
C LEU A 19 -10.67 -5.99 14.65
N ASP A 20 -11.06 -6.55 15.79
CA ASP A 20 -11.92 -5.87 16.76
C ASP A 20 -11.18 -4.67 17.36
N THR A 21 -9.91 -4.84 17.73
CA THR A 21 -9.05 -3.76 18.21
C THR A 21 -8.90 -2.65 17.19
N MET A 22 -8.63 -2.97 15.92
CA MET A 22 -8.49 -1.96 14.87
C MET A 22 -9.80 -1.22 14.59
N ASN A 23 -10.92 -1.92 14.59
CA ASN A 23 -12.24 -1.31 14.45
C ASN A 23 -12.60 -0.40 15.64
N GLU A 24 -12.29 -0.79 16.87
CA GLU A 24 -12.49 0.05 18.06
C GLU A 24 -11.63 1.31 18.02
N ILE A 25 -10.36 1.20 17.59
CA ILE A 25 -9.46 2.35 17.39
C ILE A 25 -10.06 3.30 16.34
N SER A 26 -10.51 2.77 15.23
CA SER A 26 -11.12 3.56 14.15
C SER A 26 -12.37 4.30 14.65
N GLU A 27 -13.31 3.61 15.30
CA GLU A 27 -14.52 4.21 15.85
C GLU A 27 -14.20 5.37 16.81
N ARG A 28 -13.29 5.14 17.77
CA ARG A 28 -12.91 6.15 18.77
C ARG A 28 -12.22 7.37 18.17
N LEU A 29 -11.37 7.18 17.20
CA LEU A 29 -10.64 8.27 16.55
C LEU A 29 -11.57 9.08 15.65
N HIS A 30 -12.43 8.44 14.86
CA HIS A 30 -13.42 9.11 14.01
C HIS A 30 -14.52 9.82 14.81
N ALA A 31 -14.78 9.40 16.05
CA ALA A 31 -15.65 10.15 16.96
C ALA A 31 -15.04 11.48 17.43
N ILE A 32 -13.69 11.63 17.36
CA ILE A 32 -12.99 12.88 17.69
C ILE A 32 -12.84 13.76 16.45
N ASP A 33 -12.46 13.14 15.34
CA ASP A 33 -12.28 13.80 14.04
C ASP A 33 -12.73 12.82 12.93
N PRO A 34 -13.82 13.13 12.21
CA PRO A 34 -14.38 12.25 11.18
C PRO A 34 -13.45 12.10 9.96
N ASP A 35 -12.47 13.01 9.77
CA ASP A 35 -11.56 13.04 8.64
C ASP A 35 -10.17 12.44 8.97
N VAL A 36 -9.98 11.89 10.19
CA VAL A 36 -8.71 11.27 10.57
C VAL A 36 -8.35 10.11 9.66
N VAL A 37 -7.11 10.07 9.19
CA VAL A 37 -6.61 8.99 8.34
C VAL A 37 -5.97 7.90 9.19
N ILE A 38 -6.42 6.65 9.02
CA ILE A 38 -5.88 5.48 9.71
C ILE A 38 -5.46 4.45 8.69
N TYR A 39 -4.21 4.03 8.73
CA TYR A 39 -3.70 2.99 7.84
C TYR A 39 -2.49 2.28 8.44
N GLY A 40 -2.08 1.17 7.86
CA GLY A 40 -0.91 0.46 8.34
C GLY A 40 -0.43 -0.65 7.42
N GLU A 41 0.55 -1.38 7.93
CA GLU A 41 1.12 -2.53 7.25
C GLU A 41 0.27 -3.78 7.53
N GLY A 42 -0.40 -4.27 6.49
CA GLY A 42 -1.26 -5.45 6.57
C GLY A 42 -0.50 -6.77 6.63
N TRP A 43 0.63 -6.81 7.34
CA TRP A 43 1.45 -8.00 7.63
C TRP A 43 1.96 -7.98 9.06
N ALA A 44 2.48 -9.12 9.53
CA ALA A 44 3.11 -9.29 10.83
C ALA A 44 4.53 -9.86 10.66
N ALA A 45 5.46 -9.48 11.55
CA ALA A 45 6.85 -9.94 11.51
C ALA A 45 7.04 -11.35 12.10
N SER A 46 6.04 -11.87 12.81
CA SER A 46 6.08 -13.17 13.49
C SER A 46 4.72 -13.86 13.44
N ALA A 47 4.65 -15.11 13.91
CA ALA A 47 3.38 -15.81 14.03
C ALA A 47 2.41 -15.03 14.91
N PRO A 48 1.22 -14.71 14.42
CA PRO A 48 0.24 -13.92 15.15
C PRO A 48 -0.35 -14.71 16.33
N ALA A 49 -0.82 -13.97 17.35
CA ALA A 49 -1.50 -14.57 18.51
C ALA A 49 -2.92 -15.07 18.20
N PHE A 50 -3.52 -14.58 17.12
CA PHE A 50 -4.87 -14.94 16.67
C PHE A 50 -4.83 -15.62 15.30
N PRO A 51 -5.89 -16.37 14.91
CA PRO A 51 -6.03 -16.91 13.56
C PRO A 51 -5.99 -15.80 12.48
N GLU A 52 -5.50 -16.15 11.29
CA GLU A 52 -5.31 -15.19 10.19
C GLU A 52 -6.60 -14.45 9.78
N ASP A 53 -7.77 -15.08 9.91
CA ASP A 53 -9.07 -14.48 9.63
C ASP A 53 -9.55 -13.49 10.70
N LYS A 54 -8.80 -13.33 11.80
CA LYS A 54 -9.12 -12.45 12.94
C LYS A 54 -8.15 -11.30 13.11
N ILE A 55 -7.09 -11.22 12.33
CA ILE A 55 -6.07 -10.19 12.45
C ILE A 55 -6.11 -9.21 11.27
N ALA A 56 -5.50 -8.04 11.45
CA ALA A 56 -5.52 -6.94 10.49
C ALA A 56 -4.56 -7.16 9.30
N LEU A 57 -4.59 -8.37 8.71
CA LEU A 57 -3.91 -8.65 7.45
C LEU A 57 -4.49 -7.82 6.31
N LYS A 58 -3.67 -7.51 5.31
CA LYS A 58 -4.09 -6.79 4.10
C LYS A 58 -5.35 -7.40 3.46
N VAL A 59 -5.42 -8.71 3.36
CA VAL A 59 -6.57 -9.43 2.79
C VAL A 59 -7.87 -9.23 3.57
N ASN A 60 -7.78 -8.86 4.84
CA ASN A 60 -8.90 -8.61 5.75
C ASN A 60 -9.27 -7.12 5.84
N THR A 61 -8.61 -6.24 5.10
CA THR A 61 -8.86 -4.79 5.16
C THR A 61 -10.34 -4.44 4.92
N HIS A 62 -11.04 -5.21 4.08
CA HIS A 62 -12.47 -5.06 3.84
C HIS A 62 -13.35 -5.31 5.07
N LEU A 63 -12.82 -5.91 6.15
CA LEU A 63 -13.49 -6.16 7.43
C LEU A 63 -13.24 -5.04 8.46
N MET A 64 -12.38 -4.08 8.11
CA MET A 64 -12.06 -2.93 8.97
C MET A 64 -12.78 -1.69 8.45
N ASP A 65 -13.45 -0.95 9.34
CA ASP A 65 -14.11 0.29 8.97
C ASP A 65 -13.11 1.45 8.93
N LYS A 66 -12.98 2.10 7.76
CA LYS A 66 -12.12 3.28 7.53
C LYS A 66 -10.64 3.09 7.92
N VAL A 67 -10.15 1.87 7.91
CA VAL A 67 -8.72 1.56 8.10
C VAL A 67 -8.15 1.09 6.78
N GLY A 68 -7.08 1.74 6.33
CA GLY A 68 -6.38 1.41 5.10
C GLY A 68 -5.17 0.49 5.33
N ALA A 69 -4.69 -0.12 4.23
CA ALA A 69 -3.46 -0.90 4.23
C ALA A 69 -2.58 -0.54 3.04
N PHE A 70 -1.26 -0.67 3.24
CA PHE A 70 -0.29 -0.55 2.17
C PHE A 70 -0.47 -1.62 1.10
N SER A 71 -0.43 -1.21 -0.16
CA SER A 71 -0.58 -2.09 -1.31
C SER A 71 0.78 -2.50 -1.88
N ASP A 72 1.30 -3.63 -1.44
CA ASP A 72 2.44 -4.28 -2.08
C ASP A 72 2.13 -4.72 -3.52
N ASN A 73 0.86 -4.91 -3.88
CA ASN A 73 0.46 -5.20 -5.25
C ASN A 73 0.93 -4.13 -6.24
N ILE A 74 0.61 -2.85 -5.98
CA ILE A 74 1.06 -1.77 -6.88
C ILE A 74 2.55 -1.49 -6.71
N ARG A 75 3.08 -1.54 -5.49
CA ARG A 75 4.51 -1.35 -5.22
C ARG A 75 5.36 -2.29 -6.05
N ASP A 76 5.14 -3.59 -5.91
CA ASP A 76 5.96 -4.61 -6.56
C ASP A 76 5.71 -4.66 -8.07
N ALA A 77 4.48 -4.39 -8.52
CA ALA A 77 4.19 -4.27 -9.94
C ALA A 77 4.95 -3.10 -10.58
N LEU A 78 5.03 -1.94 -9.91
CA LEU A 78 5.73 -0.78 -10.45
C LEU A 78 7.24 -0.99 -10.48
N ARG A 79 7.85 -1.39 -9.35
CA ARG A 79 9.30 -1.35 -9.14
C ARG A 79 10.00 -2.72 -9.13
N GLY A 80 9.23 -3.80 -9.29
CA GLY A 80 9.75 -5.16 -9.15
C GLY A 80 9.79 -5.67 -7.69
N PRO A 81 10.07 -6.98 -7.52
CA PRO A 81 10.05 -7.66 -6.24
C PRO A 81 11.17 -7.21 -5.29
N LEU A 82 11.05 -7.52 -4.00
CA LEU A 82 11.99 -7.09 -2.95
C LEU A 82 13.44 -7.56 -3.16
N ASP A 83 13.66 -8.65 -3.89
CA ASP A 83 14.99 -9.21 -4.19
C ASP A 83 15.76 -8.46 -5.29
N CYS A 84 15.24 -7.35 -5.80
CA CYS A 84 15.82 -6.55 -6.88
C CYS A 84 16.13 -7.32 -8.18
N SER A 85 15.46 -8.46 -8.40
CA SER A 85 15.70 -9.29 -9.60
C SER A 85 15.29 -8.61 -10.92
N ASN A 86 14.44 -7.61 -10.85
CA ASN A 86 14.03 -6.75 -11.97
C ASN A 86 13.38 -5.45 -11.46
N ALA A 87 13.16 -4.49 -12.37
CA ALA A 87 12.52 -3.20 -12.07
C ALA A 87 11.02 -3.14 -12.41
N GLY A 88 10.37 -4.28 -12.57
CA GLY A 88 8.92 -4.37 -12.76
C GLY A 88 8.42 -3.66 -14.01
N PHE A 89 7.24 -3.06 -13.90
CA PHE A 89 6.59 -2.33 -14.99
C PHE A 89 7.44 -1.15 -15.49
N MET A 90 8.23 -0.53 -14.63
CA MET A 90 9.10 0.60 -14.98
C MET A 90 10.14 0.23 -16.04
N ASP A 91 10.60 -1.01 -16.07
CA ASP A 91 11.59 -1.55 -17.03
C ASP A 91 10.91 -2.46 -18.09
N GLY A 92 9.61 -2.34 -18.28
CA GLY A 92 8.87 -3.09 -19.29
C GLY A 92 8.73 -4.59 -19.01
N VAL A 93 8.90 -5.03 -17.77
CA VAL A 93 8.72 -6.44 -17.39
C VAL A 93 7.25 -6.84 -17.55
N GLU A 94 6.99 -7.85 -18.37
CA GLU A 94 5.64 -8.35 -18.63
C GLU A 94 4.98 -8.95 -17.38
N GLY A 95 3.64 -9.01 -17.38
CA GLY A 95 2.84 -9.62 -16.30
C GLY A 95 2.41 -8.64 -15.19
N ASN A 96 2.99 -7.44 -15.11
CA ASN A 96 2.68 -6.49 -14.05
C ASN A 96 1.42 -5.64 -14.29
N LYS A 97 0.91 -5.61 -15.53
CA LYS A 97 -0.22 -4.75 -15.94
C LYS A 97 -1.43 -4.87 -15.01
N ALA A 98 -1.87 -6.09 -14.70
CA ALA A 98 -3.06 -6.32 -13.90
C ALA A 98 -2.95 -5.74 -12.48
N ASN A 99 -1.78 -5.85 -11.83
CA ASN A 99 -1.54 -5.28 -10.52
C ASN A 99 -1.39 -3.75 -10.55
N VAL A 100 -0.84 -3.18 -11.64
CA VAL A 100 -0.82 -1.72 -11.84
C VAL A 100 -2.25 -1.19 -12.01
N GLU A 101 -3.07 -1.81 -12.86
CA GLU A 101 -4.48 -1.46 -13.04
C GLU A 101 -5.27 -1.58 -11.75
N PHE A 102 -5.05 -2.66 -10.99
CA PHE A 102 -5.63 -2.88 -9.67
C PHE A 102 -5.28 -1.77 -8.68
N GLY A 103 -4.00 -1.39 -8.61
CA GLY A 103 -3.55 -0.31 -7.76
C GLY A 103 -4.13 1.05 -8.17
N ILE A 104 -4.16 1.35 -9.47
CA ILE A 104 -4.76 2.59 -9.99
C ILE A 104 -6.26 2.66 -9.64
N ALA A 105 -6.97 1.52 -9.68
CA ALA A 105 -8.37 1.43 -9.28
C ALA A 105 -8.58 1.52 -7.75
N GLY A 106 -7.53 1.57 -6.94
CA GLY A 106 -7.62 1.68 -5.49
C GLY A 106 -7.99 0.37 -4.77
N GLY A 107 -7.57 -0.77 -5.31
CA GLY A 107 -7.73 -2.08 -4.68
C GLY A 107 -9.16 -2.62 -4.62
N VAL A 108 -10.13 -1.94 -5.25
CA VAL A 108 -11.54 -2.31 -5.25
C VAL A 108 -11.90 -3.27 -6.38
N SER A 109 -13.05 -3.92 -6.28
CA SER A 109 -13.63 -4.72 -7.36
C SER A 109 -13.93 -3.84 -8.58
N HIS A 110 -13.38 -4.22 -9.74
CA HIS A 110 -13.63 -3.52 -11.00
C HIS A 110 -13.75 -4.51 -12.15
N PRO A 111 -14.72 -4.37 -13.07
CA PRO A 111 -14.96 -5.35 -14.14
C PRO A 111 -13.78 -5.61 -15.09
N GLN A 112 -12.87 -4.65 -15.21
CA GLN A 112 -11.69 -4.72 -16.08
C GLN A 112 -10.42 -5.15 -15.37
N VAL A 113 -10.48 -5.38 -14.04
CA VAL A 113 -9.33 -5.77 -13.22
C VAL A 113 -9.49 -7.20 -12.73
N SER A 114 -8.52 -8.05 -13.05
CA SER A 114 -8.56 -9.49 -12.74
C SER A 114 -7.96 -9.86 -11.37
N VAL A 115 -7.36 -8.89 -10.68
CA VAL A 115 -6.78 -9.12 -9.34
C VAL A 115 -7.90 -9.14 -8.30
N PRO A 116 -7.91 -10.11 -7.36
CA PRO A 116 -8.89 -10.14 -6.27
C PRO A 116 -8.80 -8.89 -5.41
N PHE A 117 -9.94 -8.24 -5.20
CA PHE A 117 -10.01 -7.05 -4.33
C PHE A 117 -9.89 -7.43 -2.84
N TRP A 118 -9.38 -6.49 -2.05
CA TRP A 118 -9.25 -6.63 -0.60
C TRP A 118 -9.70 -5.38 0.18
N THR A 119 -10.27 -4.39 -0.51
CA THR A 119 -10.83 -3.17 0.05
C THR A 119 -12.29 -3.00 -0.35
N ASN A 120 -13.10 -2.34 0.48
CA ASN A 120 -14.46 -1.93 0.14
C ASN A 120 -14.50 -0.51 -0.44
N SER A 121 -13.45 0.27 -0.23
CA SER A 121 -13.33 1.66 -0.68
C SER A 121 -11.89 1.93 -1.10
N PRO A 122 -11.66 2.74 -2.14
CA PRO A 122 -10.31 3.20 -2.48
C PRO A 122 -9.59 3.89 -1.32
N LEU A 123 -10.32 4.51 -0.38
CA LEU A 123 -9.73 5.13 0.81
C LEU A 123 -9.11 4.13 1.81
N GLN A 124 -9.30 2.84 1.59
CA GLN A 124 -8.61 1.77 2.32
C GLN A 124 -7.32 1.30 1.64
N HIS A 125 -7.00 1.85 0.46
CA HIS A 125 -5.84 1.46 -0.34
C HIS A 125 -4.76 2.54 -0.28
N VAL A 126 -3.59 2.21 0.25
CA VAL A 126 -2.42 3.09 0.26
C VAL A 126 -1.52 2.73 -0.92
N SER A 127 -1.49 3.61 -1.92
CA SER A 127 -0.63 3.48 -3.11
C SER A 127 0.75 4.03 -2.82
N TYR A 128 1.81 3.26 -3.08
CA TYR A 128 3.19 3.69 -2.86
C TYR A 128 4.17 2.94 -3.77
N ALA A 129 5.37 3.47 -3.88
CA ALA A 129 6.47 2.84 -4.62
C ALA A 129 7.68 2.52 -3.75
N SER A 130 7.88 3.23 -2.63
CA SER A 130 8.91 2.96 -1.63
C SER A 130 8.50 3.49 -0.26
N CYS A 131 9.10 2.96 0.78
CA CYS A 131 8.93 3.40 2.16
C CYS A 131 10.25 3.22 2.93
N HIS A 132 10.23 3.35 4.26
CA HIS A 132 11.43 3.30 5.12
C HIS A 132 12.08 1.90 5.25
N ASP A 133 11.37 0.82 4.91
CA ASP A 133 11.83 -0.56 5.13
C ASP A 133 12.74 -1.12 4.04
N ASP A 134 12.93 -0.39 2.96
CA ASP A 134 13.67 -0.86 1.79
C ASP A 134 14.37 0.31 1.12
N HIS A 135 15.14 0.03 0.09
CA HIS A 135 15.81 1.05 -0.71
C HIS A 135 14.83 2.13 -1.17
N CYS A 136 15.26 3.38 -1.17
CA CYS A 136 14.50 4.39 -1.87
C CYS A 136 14.37 4.01 -3.37
N LEU A 137 13.32 4.50 -4.02
CA LEU A 137 13.00 4.05 -5.39
C LEU A 137 14.17 4.23 -6.36
N ARG A 138 14.97 5.29 -6.23
CA ARG A 138 16.12 5.53 -7.09
C ARG A 138 17.20 4.46 -6.92
N ASP A 139 17.60 4.18 -5.68
CA ASP A 139 18.66 3.22 -5.37
C ASP A 139 18.24 1.81 -5.79
N ARG A 140 16.97 1.48 -5.57
CA ARG A 140 16.40 0.22 -6.03
C ARG A 140 16.48 0.05 -7.55
N LEU A 141 16.12 1.09 -8.32
CA LEU A 141 16.22 1.04 -9.78
C LEU A 141 17.68 0.95 -10.27
N GLU A 142 18.62 1.54 -9.53
CA GLU A 142 20.05 1.41 -9.82
C GLU A 142 20.54 -0.03 -9.67
N GLU A 143 20.04 -0.76 -8.68
CA GLU A 143 20.37 -2.17 -8.47
C GLU A 143 19.63 -3.10 -9.45
N ALA A 144 18.34 -2.83 -9.71
CA ALA A 144 17.47 -3.73 -10.46
C ALA A 144 17.58 -3.61 -11.99
N THR A 145 18.16 -2.53 -12.53
CA THR A 145 18.25 -2.31 -13.99
C THR A 145 19.60 -1.75 -14.41
N LYS A 146 19.95 -1.99 -15.69
CA LYS A 146 21.15 -1.39 -16.34
C LYS A 146 20.86 -0.06 -17.03
N ALA A 147 19.67 0.51 -16.83
CA ALA A 147 19.28 1.78 -17.41
C ALA A 147 20.24 2.92 -17.00
N SER A 148 20.40 3.90 -17.86
CA SER A 148 21.14 5.13 -17.57
C SER A 148 20.48 5.92 -16.43
N GLU A 149 21.22 6.88 -15.87
CA GLU A 149 20.66 7.76 -14.82
C GLU A 149 19.43 8.56 -15.31
N GLU A 150 19.45 9.00 -16.56
CA GLU A 150 18.33 9.72 -17.16
C GLU A 150 17.09 8.83 -17.30
N GLU A 151 17.26 7.59 -17.75
CA GLU A 151 16.18 6.60 -17.85
C GLU A 151 15.64 6.25 -16.46
N ARG A 152 16.50 6.01 -15.46
CA ARG A 152 16.07 5.77 -14.08
C ARG A 152 15.28 6.94 -13.50
N LEU A 153 15.68 8.19 -13.80
CA LEU A 153 14.91 9.36 -13.40
C LEU A 153 13.53 9.41 -14.05
N ALA A 154 13.45 9.02 -15.33
CA ALA A 154 12.15 8.90 -16.02
C ALA A 154 11.28 7.80 -15.38
N MET A 155 11.86 6.65 -15.00
CA MET A 155 11.18 5.58 -14.27
C MET A 155 10.64 6.06 -12.90
N VAL A 156 11.45 6.79 -12.14
CA VAL A 156 11.00 7.38 -10.86
C VAL A 156 9.81 8.29 -11.07
N LYS A 157 9.87 9.18 -12.06
CA LYS A 157 8.74 10.09 -12.38
C LYS A 157 7.50 9.31 -12.79
N LEU A 158 7.64 8.26 -13.56
CA LEU A 158 6.52 7.41 -13.99
C LEU A 158 5.88 6.70 -12.79
N ALA A 159 6.68 6.10 -11.91
CA ALA A 159 6.19 5.43 -10.70
C ALA A 159 5.45 6.41 -9.77
N GLN A 160 6.04 7.58 -9.51
CA GLN A 160 5.40 8.62 -8.72
C GLN A 160 4.09 9.11 -9.35
N THR A 161 4.07 9.28 -10.68
CA THR A 161 2.85 9.65 -11.40
C THR A 161 1.78 8.58 -11.20
N ALA A 162 2.12 7.29 -11.33
CA ALA A 162 1.17 6.19 -11.11
C ALA A 162 0.59 6.24 -9.69
N VAL A 163 1.42 6.49 -8.66
CA VAL A 163 0.96 6.65 -7.28
C VAL A 163 0.00 7.84 -7.13
N TYR A 164 0.34 9.00 -7.69
CA TYR A 164 -0.48 10.22 -7.58
C TYR A 164 -1.83 10.13 -8.31
N VAL A 165 -1.89 9.44 -9.45
CA VAL A 165 -3.15 9.32 -10.21
C VAL A 165 -3.99 8.13 -9.76
N SER A 166 -3.48 7.27 -8.87
CA SER A 166 -4.25 6.17 -8.31
C SER A 166 -5.38 6.66 -7.42
N GLN A 167 -6.47 5.90 -7.39
CA GLN A 167 -7.52 6.10 -6.40
C GLN A 167 -6.99 5.72 -5.02
N GLY A 168 -7.47 6.39 -3.97
CA GLY A 168 -7.08 6.08 -2.59
C GLY A 168 -6.06 7.07 -2.01
N ILE A 169 -5.22 6.58 -1.09
CA ILE A 169 -4.27 7.39 -0.33
C ILE A 169 -2.90 7.29 -0.99
N PRO A 170 -2.37 8.38 -1.60
CA PRO A 170 -1.01 8.38 -2.11
C PRO A 170 -0.01 8.51 -0.95
N PHE A 171 1.01 7.66 -0.93
CA PHE A 171 2.13 7.71 0.00
C PHE A 171 3.44 7.91 -0.79
N ILE A 172 4.19 8.98 -0.45
CA ILE A 172 5.37 9.44 -1.19
C ILE A 172 6.58 9.52 -0.26
#